data_2df18c83aeb045232d6e8cb78f03882f
#
_entry.id   2df18c83aeb045232d6e8cb78f03882f
#
_cell.length_a   1.000
_cell.length_b   1.000
_cell.length_c   1.000
_cell.angle_alpha   90.00
_cell.angle_beta   90.00
_cell.angle_gamma   90.00
#
_symmetry.space_group_name_H-M   'P 1'
#
loop_
_entity.id
_entity.type
_entity.pdbx_description
1 polymer ?
#
loop_
_entity_poly.entity_id
_entity_poly.type
_entity_poly.pdbx_seq_one_letter_code
_entity_poly.pdbx_strand_id
1 'polypeptide(L)'
;MTALVRWRSAAPRAEAKRAAAGDAAAQLFHVSKSYVAGTYALRDVSLEFRRGEFVFLTGPSGAGKTSLLRLVFAADRPSDGQIVVLGRNASRLSPRSVPELRRRIGVVFQDFKLLSRRTVEENVALALDVVATPRRVARTRVFEMLKQVGLQHRRYQSPLSLSGGEQQRVAIARALINEPDILLADEPTGNLDPDLTLEIMDLIADTATRGTTVIVATHDQTILGRYRKRTVRLEGGRVTEDRAAPGSAP
;
A
#
# COMPACT_ATOMS: atom_id res chain seq x y z
N MET A 1 -13.16 20.94 -12.47
CA MET A 1 -11.95 20.35 -13.10
C MET A 1 -10.73 20.83 -12.29
N THR A 2 -10.37 20.13 -11.25
CA THR A 2 -9.19 20.46 -10.43
C THR A 2 -8.00 19.73 -11.04
N ALA A 3 -7.08 20.47 -11.65
CA ALA A 3 -5.86 19.90 -12.20
C ALA A 3 -5.04 19.26 -11.06
N LEU A 4 -4.96 17.94 -11.03
CA LEU A 4 -4.06 17.19 -10.17
C LEU A 4 -2.64 17.68 -10.44
N VAL A 5 -2.08 18.36 -9.45
CA VAL A 5 -0.69 18.82 -9.50
C VAL A 5 0.22 17.59 -9.55
N ARG A 6 0.85 17.36 -10.70
CA ARG A 6 1.80 16.25 -10.89
C ARG A 6 2.88 16.30 -9.80
N TRP A 7 3.02 15.22 -9.07
CA TRP A 7 4.11 14.98 -8.12
C TRP A 7 5.48 15.23 -8.78
N ARG A 8 6.26 16.14 -8.23
CA ARG A 8 7.66 16.32 -8.62
C ARG A 8 8.56 15.54 -7.64
N SER A 9 8.89 14.29 -7.97
CA SER A 9 9.94 13.56 -7.26
C SER A 9 11.30 13.84 -7.90
N ALA A 10 12.35 13.78 -7.12
CA ALA A 10 13.71 13.86 -7.62
C ALA A 10 14.03 12.65 -8.53
N ALA A 11 14.31 12.90 -9.79
CA ALA A 11 14.58 11.91 -10.84
C ALA A 11 15.57 10.76 -10.48
N PRO A 12 16.62 10.93 -9.66
CA PRO A 12 17.62 9.88 -9.42
C PRO A 12 17.12 8.64 -8.70
N ARG A 13 16.03 8.75 -7.90
CA ARG A 13 15.49 7.63 -7.11
C ARG A 13 14.58 6.72 -7.93
N ALA A 14 13.92 7.27 -8.93
CA ALA A 14 13.07 6.50 -9.85
C ALA A 14 13.92 5.59 -10.78
N GLU A 15 15.07 6.07 -11.24
CA GLU A 15 16.01 5.27 -12.02
C GLU A 15 16.68 4.16 -11.20
N ALA A 16 17.10 4.46 -9.96
CA ALA A 16 17.65 3.45 -9.05
C ALA A 16 16.61 2.37 -8.67
N LYS A 17 15.33 2.73 -8.54
CA LYS A 17 14.23 1.78 -8.32
C LYS A 17 13.94 0.95 -9.58
N ARG A 18 14.08 1.52 -10.79
CA ARG A 18 13.89 0.82 -12.07
C ARG A 18 15.06 -0.09 -12.45
N ALA A 19 16.29 0.26 -12.11
CA ALA A 19 17.47 -0.56 -12.39
C ALA A 19 17.45 -1.91 -11.63
N ALA A 20 16.67 -2.00 -10.56
CA ALA A 20 16.36 -3.26 -9.85
C ALA A 20 15.12 -4.00 -10.41
N ALA A 21 14.69 -3.70 -11.63
CA ALA A 21 13.47 -4.22 -12.29
C ALA A 21 13.53 -5.71 -12.70
N GLY A 22 14.31 -6.51 -12.06
CA GLY A 22 14.32 -7.98 -12.15
C GLY A 22 14.21 -8.62 -10.77
N ASP A 23 14.19 -7.80 -9.72
CA ASP A 23 14.23 -8.27 -8.33
C ASP A 23 12.83 -8.21 -7.72
N ALA A 24 12.44 -9.24 -6.98
CA ALA A 24 11.13 -9.29 -6.34
C ALA A 24 11.03 -8.27 -5.18
N ALA A 25 9.91 -7.56 -5.10
CA ALA A 25 9.57 -6.73 -3.95
C ALA A 25 9.09 -7.59 -2.78
N ALA A 26 8.29 -8.64 -3.08
CA ALA A 26 7.88 -9.63 -2.10
C ALA A 26 7.72 -11.00 -2.77
N GLN A 27 8.11 -12.06 -2.06
CA GLN A 27 7.99 -13.45 -2.48
C GLN A 27 7.42 -14.28 -1.34
N LEU A 28 6.44 -15.08 -1.64
CA LEU A 28 5.82 -16.06 -0.76
C LEU A 28 6.13 -17.45 -1.28
N PHE A 29 6.63 -18.32 -0.41
CA PHE A 29 6.99 -19.69 -0.73
C PHE A 29 6.19 -20.65 0.17
N HIS A 30 5.20 -21.33 -0.40
CA HIS A 30 4.33 -22.32 0.29
C HIS A 30 3.74 -21.78 1.60
N VAL A 31 3.28 -20.52 1.58
CA VAL A 31 2.83 -19.80 2.78
C VAL A 31 1.44 -20.24 3.18
N SER A 32 1.33 -20.68 4.45
CA SER A 32 0.05 -20.93 5.11
C SER A 32 -0.09 -20.03 6.33
N LYS A 33 -1.32 -19.57 6.61
CA LYS A 33 -1.66 -18.79 7.79
C LYS A 33 -2.96 -19.27 8.42
N SER A 34 -2.89 -19.63 9.68
CA SER A 34 -4.04 -19.95 10.52
C SER A 34 -4.05 -19.01 11.74
N TYR A 35 -5.22 -18.52 12.11
CA TYR A 35 -5.45 -17.75 13.33
C TYR A 35 -6.14 -18.60 14.41
N VAL A 36 -6.89 -19.61 13.98
CA VAL A 36 -7.57 -20.58 14.84
C VAL A 36 -7.25 -21.97 14.33
N ALA A 37 -7.01 -22.92 15.23
CA ALA A 37 -6.70 -24.30 14.86
C ALA A 37 -7.71 -24.86 13.87
N GLY A 38 -7.24 -25.44 12.77
CA GLY A 38 -8.06 -26.00 11.69
C GLY A 38 -8.65 -24.99 10.69
N THR A 39 -8.57 -23.67 10.96
CA THR A 39 -9.10 -22.64 10.06
C THR A 39 -7.97 -21.85 9.43
N TYR A 40 -7.79 -21.98 8.12
CA TYR A 40 -6.73 -21.31 7.38
C TYR A 40 -7.25 -20.06 6.69
N ALA A 41 -6.62 -18.93 6.94
CA ALA A 41 -6.80 -17.70 6.18
C ALA A 41 -6.02 -17.72 4.85
N LEU A 42 -4.86 -18.43 4.82
CA LEU A 42 -4.08 -18.71 3.61
C LEU A 42 -3.62 -20.18 3.66
N ARG A 43 -3.61 -20.84 2.50
CA ARG A 43 -3.24 -22.26 2.35
C ARG A 43 -2.30 -22.43 1.17
N ASP A 44 -1.04 -22.76 1.46
CA ASP A 44 -0.03 -23.12 0.47
C ASP A 44 0.08 -22.09 -0.68
N VAL A 45 0.22 -20.80 -0.31
CA VAL A 45 0.32 -19.70 -1.26
C VAL A 45 1.77 -19.52 -1.68
N SER A 46 2.04 -19.67 -2.98
CA SER A 46 3.30 -19.29 -3.62
C SER A 46 3.02 -18.17 -4.62
N LEU A 47 3.65 -17.00 -4.42
CA LEU A 47 3.35 -15.79 -5.17
C LEU A 47 4.55 -14.85 -5.16
N GLU A 48 4.77 -14.17 -6.28
CA GLU A 48 5.80 -13.15 -6.42
C GLU A 48 5.20 -11.81 -6.83
N PHE A 49 5.66 -10.72 -6.21
CA PHE A 49 5.39 -9.34 -6.61
C PHE A 49 6.70 -8.70 -7.06
N ARG A 50 6.76 -8.26 -8.32
CA ARG A 50 7.96 -7.64 -8.90
C ARG A 50 8.09 -6.19 -8.48
N ARG A 51 9.32 -5.65 -8.44
CA ARG A 51 9.53 -4.24 -8.12
C ARG A 51 8.89 -3.31 -9.16
N GLY A 52 8.24 -2.26 -8.68
CA GLY A 52 7.53 -1.29 -9.52
C GLY A 52 6.26 -1.81 -10.17
N GLU A 53 5.86 -3.05 -9.84
CA GLU A 53 4.62 -3.63 -10.37
C GLU A 53 3.40 -3.08 -9.65
N PHE A 54 2.30 -2.95 -10.37
CA PHE A 54 0.97 -2.71 -9.81
C PHE A 54 0.14 -3.99 -9.91
N VAL A 55 -0.31 -4.50 -8.76
CA VAL A 55 -1.08 -5.75 -8.68
C VAL A 55 -2.39 -5.51 -7.93
N PHE A 56 -3.48 -5.99 -8.48
CA PHE A 56 -4.74 -6.15 -7.78
C PHE A 56 -4.82 -7.52 -7.11
N LEU A 57 -5.18 -7.53 -5.83
CA LEU A 57 -5.48 -8.73 -5.07
C LEU A 57 -7.00 -8.83 -4.90
N THR A 58 -7.63 -9.81 -5.54
CA THR A 58 -9.09 -9.93 -5.62
C THR A 58 -9.61 -11.18 -4.92
N GLY A 59 -10.92 -11.28 -4.80
CA GLY A 59 -11.60 -12.43 -4.21
C GLY A 59 -12.70 -12.01 -3.23
N PRO A 60 -13.57 -12.94 -2.82
CA PRO A 60 -14.66 -12.67 -1.91
C PRO A 60 -14.18 -12.19 -0.53
N SER A 61 -15.11 -11.69 0.29
CA SER A 61 -14.80 -11.39 1.69
C SER A 61 -14.33 -12.65 2.40
N GLY A 62 -13.32 -12.52 3.26
CA GLY A 62 -12.72 -13.68 3.93
C GLY A 62 -11.77 -14.54 3.09
N ALA A 63 -11.51 -14.22 1.81
CA ALA A 63 -10.62 -15.00 0.94
C ALA A 63 -9.14 -15.00 1.37
N GLY A 64 -8.73 -14.15 2.32
CA GLY A 64 -7.35 -14.07 2.81
C GLY A 64 -6.58 -12.84 2.35
N LYS A 65 -7.21 -11.90 1.61
CA LYS A 65 -6.55 -10.69 1.07
C LYS A 65 -5.85 -9.88 2.15
N THR A 66 -6.58 -9.46 3.18
CA THR A 66 -6.04 -8.71 4.34
C THR A 66 -4.93 -9.51 5.05
N SER A 67 -5.09 -10.83 5.20
CA SER A 67 -4.07 -11.68 5.83
C SER A 67 -2.78 -11.69 5.02
N LEU A 68 -2.86 -11.75 3.67
CA LEU A 68 -1.70 -11.66 2.80
C LEU A 68 -1.00 -10.30 2.93
N LEU A 69 -1.74 -9.19 2.90
CA LEU A 69 -1.17 -7.86 3.10
C LEU A 69 -0.49 -7.73 4.47
N ARG A 70 -1.10 -8.27 5.54
CA ARG A 70 -0.52 -8.26 6.90
C ARG A 70 0.79 -9.04 6.98
N LEU A 71 0.90 -10.15 6.26
CA LEU A 71 2.14 -10.93 6.19
C LEU A 71 3.24 -10.17 5.44
N VAL A 72 2.92 -9.53 4.31
CA VAL A 72 3.89 -8.70 3.55
C VAL A 72 4.35 -7.50 4.40
N PHE A 73 3.47 -6.91 5.19
CA PHE A 73 3.80 -5.82 6.14
C PHE A 73 4.54 -6.31 7.39
N ALA A 74 4.74 -7.62 7.53
CA ALA A 74 5.27 -8.25 8.74
C ALA A 74 4.47 -7.89 10.00
N ALA A 75 3.15 -7.64 9.89
CA ALA A 75 2.25 -7.48 11.02
C ALA A 75 1.95 -8.83 11.68
N ASP A 76 1.92 -9.87 10.88
CA ASP A 76 1.78 -11.26 11.31
C ASP A 76 2.96 -12.09 10.79
N ARG A 77 3.10 -13.29 11.34
CA ARG A 77 4.01 -14.32 10.82
C ARG A 77 3.21 -15.42 10.15
N PRO A 78 3.73 -16.06 9.10
CA PRO A 78 3.11 -17.24 8.55
C PRO A 78 3.10 -18.38 9.59
N SER A 79 2.13 -19.27 9.49
CA SER A 79 2.10 -20.50 10.30
C SER A 79 3.03 -21.55 9.70
N ASP A 80 3.18 -21.54 8.36
CA ASP A 80 4.11 -22.39 7.60
C ASP A 80 4.58 -21.66 6.34
N GLY A 81 5.69 -22.09 5.77
CA GLY A 81 6.30 -21.48 4.60
C GLY A 81 7.20 -20.29 4.93
N GLN A 82 7.60 -19.55 3.89
CA GLN A 82 8.56 -18.46 3.99
C GLN A 82 8.09 -17.25 3.20
N ILE A 83 8.34 -16.06 3.75
CA ILE A 83 8.09 -14.78 3.06
C ILE A 83 9.38 -13.98 3.03
N VAL A 84 9.76 -13.52 1.84
CA VAL A 84 10.87 -12.58 1.62
C VAL A 84 10.28 -11.25 1.17
N VAL A 85 10.59 -10.17 1.85
CA VAL A 85 10.13 -8.81 1.52
C VAL A 85 11.33 -7.88 1.44
N LEU A 86 11.49 -7.20 0.31
CA LEU A 86 12.63 -6.31 0.03
C LEU A 86 13.99 -6.98 0.31
N GLY A 87 14.11 -8.27 -0.05
CA GLY A 87 15.31 -9.09 0.15
C GLY A 87 15.52 -9.58 1.60
N ARG A 88 14.57 -9.35 2.50
CA ARG A 88 14.65 -9.80 3.90
C ARG A 88 13.65 -10.91 4.17
N ASN A 89 14.07 -11.97 4.85
CA ASN A 89 13.16 -13.03 5.29
C ASN A 89 12.24 -12.52 6.41
N ALA A 90 11.02 -12.08 6.03
CA ALA A 90 10.05 -11.52 6.94
C ALA A 90 9.53 -12.54 7.97
N SER A 91 9.54 -13.85 7.64
CA SER A 91 9.13 -14.92 8.54
C SER A 91 10.02 -15.03 9.78
N ARG A 92 11.30 -14.63 9.65
CA ARG A 92 12.35 -14.80 10.69
C ARG A 92 12.91 -13.47 11.22
N LEU A 93 12.31 -12.34 10.87
CA LEU A 93 12.76 -11.04 11.37
C LEU A 93 12.67 -10.97 12.90
N SER A 94 13.72 -10.43 13.52
CA SER A 94 13.68 -10.08 14.93
C SER A 94 12.72 -8.92 15.19
N PRO A 95 12.13 -8.78 16.39
CA PRO A 95 11.28 -7.63 16.72
C PRO A 95 11.97 -6.28 16.50
N ARG A 96 13.28 -6.21 16.62
CA ARG A 96 14.08 -4.98 16.38
C ARG A 96 14.22 -4.65 14.91
N SER A 97 14.18 -5.63 14.00
CA SER A 97 14.35 -5.45 12.56
C SER A 97 13.02 -5.20 11.83
N VAL A 98 11.88 -5.56 12.42
CA VAL A 98 10.55 -5.33 11.85
C VAL A 98 10.29 -3.85 11.57
N PRO A 99 10.58 -2.89 12.48
CA PRO A 99 10.39 -1.46 12.21
C PRO A 99 11.18 -0.95 11.00
N GLU A 100 12.39 -1.46 10.77
CA GLU A 100 13.21 -1.06 9.60
C GLU A 100 12.55 -1.47 8.28
N LEU A 101 11.97 -2.69 8.23
CA LEU A 101 11.22 -3.14 7.06
C LEU A 101 9.97 -2.27 6.86
N ARG A 102 9.19 -2.04 7.93
CA ARG A 102 7.92 -1.27 7.85
C ARG A 102 8.12 0.18 7.43
N ARG A 103 9.26 0.81 7.73
CA ARG A 103 9.59 2.17 7.25
C ARG A 103 9.67 2.28 5.73
N ARG A 104 9.87 1.17 5.04
CA ARG A 104 9.94 1.08 3.58
C ARG A 104 8.61 0.67 2.94
N ILE A 105 7.57 0.44 3.74
CA ILE A 105 6.25 -0.01 3.29
C ILE A 105 5.21 1.01 3.73
N GLY A 106 4.51 1.61 2.78
CA GLY A 106 3.32 2.42 3.04
C GLY A 106 2.10 1.52 3.16
N VAL A 107 1.18 1.86 4.07
CA VAL A 107 -0.07 1.10 4.23
C VAL A 107 -1.26 2.04 4.27
N VAL A 108 -2.25 1.76 3.43
CA VAL A 108 -3.57 2.39 3.43
C VAL A 108 -4.56 1.35 3.94
N PHE A 109 -5.16 1.62 5.10
CA PHE A 109 -6.14 0.74 5.73
C PHE A 109 -7.57 1.12 5.32
N GLN A 110 -8.46 0.16 5.30
CA GLN A 110 -9.89 0.35 4.99
C GLN A 110 -10.57 1.37 5.95
N ASP A 111 -10.19 1.38 7.22
CA ASP A 111 -10.72 2.24 8.27
C ASP A 111 -9.80 3.44 8.59
N PHE A 112 -9.01 3.90 7.62
CA PHE A 112 -8.09 5.04 7.64
C PHE A 112 -7.01 5.01 8.72
N LYS A 113 -7.30 4.49 9.93
CA LYS A 113 -6.40 4.45 11.11
C LYS A 113 -5.75 5.82 11.40
N LEU A 114 -6.52 6.90 11.27
CA LEU A 114 -6.06 8.23 11.62
C LEU A 114 -6.11 8.45 13.14
N LEU A 115 -5.13 9.19 13.64
CA LEU A 115 -5.06 9.56 15.04
C LEU A 115 -5.99 10.75 15.29
N SER A 116 -7.15 10.51 15.90
CA SER A 116 -8.21 11.51 16.12
C SER A 116 -7.80 12.67 17.03
N ARG A 117 -6.81 12.45 17.92
CA ARG A 117 -6.26 13.47 18.84
C ARG A 117 -5.15 14.31 18.20
N ARG A 118 -4.82 14.07 16.94
CA ARG A 118 -3.82 14.81 16.16
C ARG A 118 -4.47 15.52 14.99
N THR A 119 -3.89 16.61 14.54
CA THR A 119 -4.31 17.32 13.33
C THR A 119 -4.01 16.49 12.08
N VAL A 120 -4.54 16.91 10.93
CA VAL A 120 -4.23 16.35 9.60
C VAL A 120 -2.72 16.42 9.35
N GLU A 121 -2.08 17.57 9.59
CA GLU A 121 -0.63 17.77 9.42
C GLU A 121 0.18 16.79 10.30
N GLU A 122 -0.20 16.65 11.58
CA GLU A 122 0.47 15.74 12.50
C GLU A 122 0.27 14.26 12.15
N ASN A 123 -0.87 13.89 11.59
CA ASN A 123 -1.09 12.53 11.09
C ASN A 123 -0.14 12.17 9.95
N VAL A 124 0.09 13.10 9.03
CA VAL A 124 1.02 12.88 7.91
C VAL A 124 2.47 12.96 8.39
N ALA A 125 2.79 13.91 9.29
CA ALA A 125 4.13 14.10 9.85
C ALA A 125 4.64 12.86 10.61
N LEU A 126 3.74 12.08 11.23
CA LEU A 126 4.10 10.90 12.00
C LEU A 126 5.00 9.92 11.22
N ALA A 127 4.75 9.74 9.93
CA ALA A 127 5.57 8.87 9.10
C ALA A 127 7.01 9.38 8.94
N LEU A 128 7.21 10.70 8.93
CA LEU A 128 8.53 11.35 8.88
C LEU A 128 9.24 11.33 10.24
N ASP A 129 8.48 11.41 11.33
CA ASP A 129 9.02 11.29 12.70
C ASP A 129 9.65 9.90 12.91
N VAL A 130 9.00 8.84 12.40
CA VAL A 130 9.49 7.45 12.50
C VAL A 130 10.84 7.23 11.80
N VAL A 131 11.15 8.05 10.78
CA VAL A 131 12.43 8.01 10.07
C VAL A 131 13.39 9.13 10.52
N ALA A 132 13.07 9.81 11.62
CA ALA A 132 13.86 10.87 12.22
C ALA A 132 14.19 12.04 11.25
N THR A 133 13.24 12.39 10.38
CA THR A 133 13.39 13.51 9.45
C THR A 133 13.49 14.83 10.23
N PRO A 134 14.49 15.73 9.96
CA PRO A 134 14.59 17.01 10.62
C PRO A 134 13.30 17.83 10.51
N ARG A 135 12.85 18.46 11.60
CA ARG A 135 11.55 19.17 11.67
C ARG A 135 11.33 20.18 10.54
N ARG A 136 12.36 20.94 10.16
CA ARG A 136 12.27 21.91 9.07
C ARG A 136 11.94 21.24 7.75
N VAL A 137 12.59 20.13 7.44
CA VAL A 137 12.36 19.33 6.21
C VAL A 137 10.97 18.68 6.26
N ALA A 138 10.61 18.11 7.42
CA ALA A 138 9.31 17.46 7.62
C ALA A 138 8.15 18.42 7.34
N ARG A 139 8.18 19.65 7.88
CA ARG A 139 7.12 20.66 7.64
C ARG A 139 6.93 20.96 6.16
N THR A 140 8.01 21.17 5.42
CA THR A 140 7.93 21.44 3.98
C THR A 140 7.36 20.24 3.24
N ARG A 141 7.84 19.03 3.51
CA ARG A 141 7.36 17.79 2.86
C ARG A 141 5.88 17.52 3.16
N VAL A 142 5.45 17.72 4.42
CA VAL A 142 4.04 17.54 4.80
C VAL A 142 3.15 18.56 4.09
N PHE A 143 3.54 19.82 4.03
CA PHE A 143 2.77 20.84 3.32
C PHE A 143 2.62 20.52 1.83
N GLU A 144 3.72 20.16 1.16
CA GLU A 144 3.69 19.78 -0.26
C GLU A 144 2.84 18.51 -0.49
N MET A 145 2.94 17.52 0.40
CA MET A 145 2.12 16.31 0.33
C MET A 145 0.63 16.63 0.49
N LEU A 146 0.27 17.46 1.48
CA LEU A 146 -1.12 17.88 1.69
C LEU A 146 -1.65 18.71 0.52
N LYS A 147 -0.81 19.52 -0.11
CA LYS A 147 -1.17 20.24 -1.34
C LYS A 147 -1.48 19.28 -2.49
N GLN A 148 -0.72 18.20 -2.65
CA GLN A 148 -0.93 17.19 -3.69
C GLN A 148 -2.25 16.44 -3.53
N VAL A 149 -2.65 16.15 -2.29
CA VAL A 149 -3.94 15.51 -2.02
C VAL A 149 -5.08 16.54 -1.83
N GLY A 150 -4.83 17.83 -2.08
CA GLY A 150 -5.83 18.90 -2.02
C GLY A 150 -6.29 19.30 -0.61
N LEU A 151 -5.49 18.98 0.44
CA LEU A 151 -5.89 19.17 1.85
C LEU A 151 -5.03 20.20 2.60
N GLN A 152 -4.22 21.02 1.92
CA GLN A 152 -3.37 22.03 2.56
C GLN A 152 -4.17 23.04 3.41
N HIS A 153 -5.41 23.32 3.02
CA HIS A 153 -6.31 24.23 3.74
C HIS A 153 -6.95 23.60 4.99
N ARG A 154 -6.93 22.29 5.13
CA ARG A 154 -7.45 21.50 6.27
C ARG A 154 -6.36 21.05 7.25
N ARG A 155 -5.11 21.44 7.04
CA ARG A 155 -3.93 20.87 7.75
C ARG A 155 -4.01 20.94 9.28
N TYR A 156 -4.64 21.96 9.83
CA TYR A 156 -4.76 22.16 11.28
C TYR A 156 -6.05 21.58 11.89
N GLN A 157 -6.91 21.00 11.05
CA GLN A 157 -8.17 20.41 11.52
C GLN A 157 -7.96 19.02 12.10
N SER A 158 -8.92 18.59 12.93
CA SER A 158 -9.01 17.21 13.38
C SER A 158 -9.48 16.32 12.22
N PRO A 159 -8.96 15.09 12.09
CA PRO A 159 -9.50 14.11 11.13
C PRO A 159 -11.01 13.86 11.30
N LEU A 160 -11.53 14.00 12.52
CA LEU A 160 -12.96 13.78 12.79
C LEU A 160 -13.88 14.82 12.14
N SER A 161 -13.36 15.98 11.75
CA SER A 161 -14.14 17.01 11.05
C SER A 161 -14.10 16.86 9.53
N LEU A 162 -13.39 15.86 9.01
CA LEU A 162 -13.24 15.60 7.59
C LEU A 162 -14.28 14.61 7.08
N SER A 163 -14.66 14.75 5.80
CA SER A 163 -15.42 13.71 5.09
C SER A 163 -14.62 12.41 4.97
N GLY A 164 -15.28 11.28 4.73
CA GLY A 164 -14.62 9.99 4.54
C GLY A 164 -13.54 10.03 3.44
N GLY A 165 -13.82 10.71 2.35
CA GLY A 165 -12.85 10.88 1.26
C GLY A 165 -11.67 11.77 1.62
N GLU A 166 -11.88 12.84 2.40
CA GLU A 166 -10.78 13.65 2.92
C GLU A 166 -9.92 12.84 3.89
N GLN A 167 -10.53 12.04 4.78
CA GLN A 167 -9.80 11.14 5.68
C GLN A 167 -8.96 10.11 4.89
N GLN A 168 -9.51 9.56 3.83
CA GLN A 168 -8.78 8.63 2.95
C GLN A 168 -7.59 9.30 2.29
N ARG A 169 -7.72 10.54 1.78
CA ARG A 169 -6.61 11.30 1.23
C ARG A 169 -5.52 11.58 2.28
N VAL A 170 -5.88 11.85 3.52
CA VAL A 170 -4.89 11.96 4.63
C VAL A 170 -4.16 10.64 4.87
N ALA A 171 -4.88 9.51 4.88
CA ALA A 171 -4.28 8.19 5.07
C ALA A 171 -3.29 7.84 3.94
N ILE A 172 -3.64 8.17 2.69
CA ILE A 172 -2.77 7.99 1.53
C ILE A 172 -1.55 8.92 1.61
N ALA A 173 -1.74 10.20 1.94
CA ALA A 173 -0.65 11.15 2.14
C ALA A 173 0.36 10.63 3.19
N ARG A 174 -0.13 10.11 4.31
CA ARG A 174 0.70 9.49 5.35
C ARG A 174 1.45 8.26 4.86
N ALA A 175 0.80 7.41 4.05
CA ALA A 175 1.43 6.22 3.51
C ALA A 175 2.52 6.53 2.48
N LEU A 176 2.37 7.62 1.71
CA LEU A 176 3.25 7.98 0.60
C LEU A 176 4.39 8.93 0.95
N ILE A 177 4.29 9.70 2.04
CA ILE A 177 5.24 10.78 2.34
C ILE A 177 6.69 10.32 2.50
N ASN A 178 6.91 9.05 2.85
CA ASN A 178 8.24 8.44 2.93
C ASN A 178 8.71 7.81 1.62
N GLU A 179 7.98 7.99 0.51
CA GLU A 179 8.31 7.40 -0.79
C GLU A 179 8.59 5.89 -0.68
N PRO A 180 7.62 5.08 -0.20
CA PRO A 180 7.85 3.69 0.14
C PRO A 180 8.27 2.86 -1.08
N ASP A 181 8.98 1.76 -0.84
CA ASP A 181 9.29 0.77 -1.88
C ASP A 181 8.06 -0.09 -2.23
N ILE A 182 7.19 -0.32 -1.25
CA ILE A 182 5.93 -1.06 -1.42
C ILE A 182 4.80 -0.22 -0.83
N LEU A 183 3.70 -0.07 -1.55
CA LEU A 183 2.43 0.45 -1.07
C LEU A 183 1.41 -0.69 -1.00
N LEU A 184 0.88 -0.95 0.18
CA LEU A 184 -0.21 -1.88 0.43
C LEU A 184 -1.49 -1.09 0.67
N ALA A 185 -2.55 -1.39 -0.04
CA ALA A 185 -3.85 -0.76 0.14
C ALA A 185 -4.94 -1.83 0.29
N ASP A 186 -5.63 -1.81 1.43
CA ASP A 186 -6.71 -2.74 1.74
C ASP A 186 -8.04 -2.01 1.59
N GLU A 187 -8.79 -2.32 0.52
CA GLU A 187 -10.07 -1.69 0.13
C GLU A 187 -10.03 -0.15 0.20
N PRO A 188 -9.07 0.51 -0.51
CA PRO A 188 -8.80 1.93 -0.31
C PRO A 188 -9.95 2.86 -0.75
N THR A 189 -10.97 2.32 -1.41
CA THR A 189 -12.08 3.08 -1.99
C THR A 189 -13.46 2.56 -1.55
N GLY A 190 -13.51 1.57 -0.65
CA GLY A 190 -14.72 0.84 -0.30
C GLY A 190 -15.87 1.68 0.30
N ASN A 191 -15.60 2.90 0.76
CA ASN A 191 -16.59 3.79 1.38
C ASN A 191 -16.68 5.15 0.68
N LEU A 192 -16.25 5.23 -0.60
CA LEU A 192 -16.18 6.47 -1.36
C LEU A 192 -17.19 6.46 -2.51
N ASP A 193 -17.60 7.66 -2.93
CA ASP A 193 -18.38 7.82 -4.15
C ASP A 193 -17.52 7.51 -5.41
N PRO A 194 -18.16 7.24 -6.57
CA PRO A 194 -17.44 6.82 -7.77
C PRO A 194 -16.38 7.81 -8.27
N ASP A 195 -16.65 9.12 -8.20
CA ASP A 195 -15.72 10.14 -8.70
C ASP A 195 -14.48 10.20 -7.82
N LEU A 196 -14.68 10.21 -6.50
CA LEU A 196 -13.59 10.19 -5.54
C LEU A 196 -12.81 8.88 -5.58
N THR A 197 -13.48 7.75 -5.85
CA THR A 197 -12.84 6.45 -6.08
C THR A 197 -11.80 6.55 -7.19
N LEU A 198 -12.12 7.18 -8.30
CA LEU A 198 -11.21 7.36 -9.42
C LEU A 198 -10.03 8.28 -9.06
N GLU A 199 -10.29 9.41 -8.39
CA GLU A 199 -9.23 10.32 -7.93
C GLU A 199 -8.22 9.59 -7.01
N ILE A 200 -8.70 8.80 -6.07
CA ILE A 200 -7.87 8.03 -5.15
C ILE A 200 -7.06 6.96 -5.89
N MET A 201 -7.69 6.24 -6.80
CA MET A 201 -7.00 5.21 -7.57
C MET A 201 -5.97 5.79 -8.54
N ASP A 202 -6.23 6.94 -9.15
CA ASP A 202 -5.26 7.65 -9.98
C ASP A 202 -4.03 8.09 -9.16
N LEU A 203 -4.24 8.59 -7.93
CA LEU A 203 -3.16 8.93 -7.00
C LEU A 203 -2.30 7.70 -6.64
N ILE A 204 -2.94 6.57 -6.36
CA ILE A 204 -2.25 5.30 -6.07
C ILE A 204 -1.51 4.79 -7.32
N ALA A 205 -2.15 4.83 -8.50
CA ALA A 205 -1.54 4.37 -9.75
C ALA A 205 -0.31 5.20 -10.15
N ASP A 206 -0.35 6.53 -9.92
CA ASP A 206 0.76 7.43 -10.20
C ASP A 206 2.02 7.07 -9.36
N THR A 207 1.86 6.46 -8.19
CA THR A 207 3.01 6.03 -7.37
C THR A 207 3.76 4.84 -8.00
N ALA A 208 3.05 3.95 -8.70
CA ALA A 208 3.68 2.83 -9.40
C ALA A 208 4.55 3.30 -10.57
N THR A 209 4.14 4.37 -11.28
CA THR A 209 4.94 4.93 -12.38
C THR A 209 6.29 5.46 -11.92
N ARG A 210 6.46 5.68 -10.61
CA ARG A 210 7.68 6.16 -9.94
C ARG A 210 8.52 5.04 -9.33
N GLY A 211 8.15 3.79 -9.61
CA GLY A 211 8.87 2.61 -9.17
C GLY A 211 8.47 2.08 -7.78
N THR A 212 7.40 2.57 -7.17
CA THR A 212 6.80 1.94 -6.00
C THR A 212 6.03 0.70 -6.43
N THR A 213 6.28 -0.43 -5.78
CA THR A 213 5.44 -1.63 -5.96
C THR A 213 4.11 -1.42 -5.27
N VAL A 214 2.99 -1.59 -5.98
CA VAL A 214 1.65 -1.32 -5.46
C VAL A 214 0.84 -2.61 -5.41
N ILE A 215 0.30 -2.95 -4.26
CA ILE A 215 -0.61 -4.09 -4.06
C ILE A 215 -1.91 -3.55 -3.48
N VAL A 216 -2.99 -3.61 -4.26
CA VAL A 216 -4.32 -3.14 -3.88
C VAL A 216 -5.26 -4.32 -3.73
N ALA A 217 -5.74 -4.58 -2.52
CA ALA A 217 -6.84 -5.49 -2.30
C ALA A 217 -8.15 -4.77 -2.59
N THR A 218 -8.94 -5.29 -3.52
CA THR A 218 -10.27 -4.79 -3.86
C THR A 218 -11.14 -5.87 -4.50
N HIS A 219 -12.44 -5.71 -4.41
CA HIS A 219 -13.44 -6.51 -5.10
C HIS A 219 -14.22 -5.71 -6.17
N ASP A 220 -13.91 -4.43 -6.36
CA ASP A 220 -14.59 -3.52 -7.29
C ASP A 220 -14.18 -3.82 -8.74
N GLN A 221 -15.14 -4.38 -9.50
CA GLN A 221 -14.96 -4.76 -10.91
C GLN A 221 -14.75 -3.54 -11.82
N THR A 222 -15.29 -2.37 -11.46
CA THR A 222 -15.13 -1.12 -12.22
C THR A 222 -13.67 -0.67 -12.19
N ILE A 223 -13.04 -0.71 -11.01
CA ILE A 223 -11.62 -0.41 -10.83
C ILE A 223 -10.76 -1.38 -11.62
N LEU A 224 -11.02 -2.68 -11.50
CA LEU A 224 -10.27 -3.73 -12.20
C LEU A 224 -10.31 -3.55 -13.72
N GLY A 225 -11.51 -3.29 -14.26
CA GLY A 225 -11.72 -3.07 -15.69
C GLY A 225 -11.05 -1.80 -16.24
N ARG A 226 -11.03 -0.71 -15.44
CA ARG A 226 -10.43 0.58 -15.82
C ARG A 226 -8.91 0.52 -15.85
N TYR A 227 -8.28 0.02 -14.79
CA TYR A 227 -6.82 0.09 -14.65
C TYR A 227 -6.07 -1.05 -15.31
N ARG A 228 -6.71 -2.18 -15.58
CA ARG A 228 -6.17 -3.34 -16.34
C ARG A 228 -4.75 -3.75 -15.92
N LYS A 229 -4.54 -3.88 -14.61
CA LYS A 229 -3.25 -4.33 -14.04
C LYS A 229 -3.27 -5.84 -13.81
N ARG A 230 -2.12 -6.43 -13.49
CA ARG A 230 -2.05 -7.82 -13.04
C ARG A 230 -3.05 -8.05 -11.92
N THR A 231 -3.76 -9.15 -11.97
CA THR A 231 -4.82 -9.49 -11.02
C THR A 231 -4.56 -10.88 -10.46
N VAL A 232 -4.39 -10.96 -9.15
CA VAL A 232 -4.26 -12.21 -8.40
C VAL A 232 -5.56 -12.45 -7.64
N ARG A 233 -6.21 -13.59 -7.89
CA ARG A 233 -7.47 -13.97 -7.24
C ARG A 233 -7.23 -14.97 -6.13
N LEU A 234 -7.76 -14.66 -4.95
CA LEU A 234 -7.78 -15.54 -3.80
C LEU A 234 -9.20 -16.10 -3.58
N GLU A 235 -9.29 -17.40 -3.31
CA GLU A 235 -10.51 -18.07 -2.86
C GLU A 235 -10.17 -19.15 -1.83
N GLY A 236 -10.88 -19.18 -0.70
CA GLY A 236 -10.61 -20.14 0.37
C GLY A 236 -9.17 -20.18 0.86
N GLY A 237 -8.49 -19.03 0.81
CA GLY A 237 -7.08 -18.90 1.20
C GLY A 237 -6.06 -19.38 0.16
N ARG A 238 -6.47 -19.75 -1.07
CA ARG A 238 -5.59 -20.20 -2.15
C ARG A 238 -5.58 -19.21 -3.30
N VAL A 239 -4.48 -19.12 -4.04
CA VAL A 239 -4.45 -18.42 -5.33
C VAL A 239 -5.14 -19.32 -6.37
N THR A 240 -6.24 -18.84 -6.93
CA THR A 240 -7.00 -19.56 -7.97
C THR A 240 -6.73 -19.00 -9.35
N GLU A 241 -6.27 -17.76 -9.46
CA GLU A 241 -5.93 -17.13 -10.73
C GLU A 241 -4.81 -16.11 -10.52
N ASP A 242 -3.87 -16.04 -11.46
CA ASP A 242 -2.84 -15.01 -11.57
C ASP A 242 -2.77 -14.57 -13.04
N ARG A 243 -3.45 -13.47 -13.33
CA ARG A 243 -3.57 -12.93 -14.69
C ARG A 243 -2.65 -11.73 -14.86
N ALA A 244 -1.71 -11.84 -15.79
CA ALA A 244 -0.83 -10.73 -16.17
C ALA A 244 -1.61 -9.51 -16.68
N ALA A 245 -1.01 -8.32 -16.59
CA ALA A 245 -1.58 -7.13 -17.21
C ALA A 245 -1.66 -7.31 -18.74
N PRO A 246 -2.73 -6.84 -19.41
CA PRO A 246 -2.80 -6.86 -20.85
C PRO A 246 -1.59 -6.18 -21.50
N GLY A 247 -0.90 -6.89 -22.41
CA GLY A 247 0.28 -6.34 -23.11
C GLY A 247 1.62 -6.46 -22.37
N SER A 248 1.66 -7.05 -21.18
CA SER A 248 2.93 -7.50 -20.59
C SER A 248 3.29 -8.87 -21.18
N ALA A 249 4.41 -8.94 -21.88
CA ALA A 249 4.97 -10.24 -22.29
C ALA A 249 5.27 -11.11 -21.05
N PRO A 250 5.15 -12.43 -21.18
CA PRO A 250 5.42 -13.36 -20.09
C PRO A 250 6.85 -13.29 -19.58
#